data_14b7aa423126dba09f5820a6e7d9bc15
#
_entry.id   14b7aa423126dba09f5820a6e7d9bc15
#
_cell.length_a   1.000
_cell.length_b   1.000
_cell.length_c   1.000
_cell.angle_alpha   90.00
_cell.angle_beta   90.00
_cell.angle_gamma   90.00
#
_symmetry.space_group_name_H-M   'P 1'
#
loop_
_entity.id
_entity.type
_entity.pdbx_description
1 polymer ?
#
loop_
_entity_poly.entity_id
_entity_poly.type
_entity_poly.pdbx_seq_one_letter_code
_entity_poly.pdbx_strand_id
1 'polypeptide(L)'
;IQVPGVTGAPKLQPIETRLVMLRTGMRAPMGIKIKAPTLLALEDFGLQLERLMRESNIPGLDINSINADRIVGKPYLEIHPDREAAKRYGLNVIDIHKTIQTAIGGEIVTTTVEGRERYGVQVRYAREARDSIEAIKKILITTREGAQVPLGQLVDIEYVRGPQVIKSEDTFLTAYVTFGSNPGFAEVDVVEDVQAYLKAQEKAGKLKRSGGTRYEFAGNYQSALEFDQNMMVMMPLALLAIFSILYLQNRSVINTIIIFSGIAVAFSGGFLLLWLYAQPGFMNIDVFGHNLRSIFQIHPINLSTAVWVGFTALFGIATDDGVVISTYLRQRFKKDLPQTIGQIRATTILAGKRRCRPCLMTSATTILALLPVLTSTGRGADIMGRWRLPSLVA
;
A
#
# COMPACT_ATOMS: atom_id res chain seq x y z
N ILE A 1 7.03 11.46 15.83
CA ILE A 1 7.20 12.90 16.08
C ILE A 1 5.81 13.47 16.24
N GLN A 2 5.46 13.89 17.45
CA GLN A 2 4.21 14.60 17.71
C GLN A 2 4.47 16.09 17.53
N VAL A 3 3.89 16.67 16.49
CA VAL A 3 3.94 18.11 16.24
C VAL A 3 2.57 18.67 16.59
N PRO A 4 2.46 19.69 17.47
CA PRO A 4 1.19 20.30 17.79
C PRO A 4 0.46 20.78 16.52
N GLY A 5 -0.83 20.43 16.38
CA GLY A 5 -1.64 20.78 15.21
C GLY A 5 -1.52 19.81 14.01
N VAL A 6 -0.74 18.74 14.12
CA VAL A 6 -0.64 17.68 13.10
C VAL A 6 -1.30 16.41 13.62
N THR A 7 -2.27 15.89 12.88
CA THR A 7 -3.06 14.72 13.28
C THR A 7 -2.32 13.40 13.11
N GLY A 8 -1.30 13.34 12.24
CA GLY A 8 -0.46 12.16 12.05
C GLY A 8 0.66 12.43 11.05
N ALA A 9 1.82 11.82 11.28
CA ALA A 9 2.96 11.87 10.38
C ALA A 9 3.49 10.44 10.17
N PRO A 10 2.91 9.66 9.24
CA PRO A 10 3.38 8.30 8.97
C PRO A 10 4.82 8.32 8.46
N LYS A 11 5.66 7.45 9.03
CA LYS A 11 7.07 7.30 8.64
C LYS A 11 7.20 6.42 7.39
N LEU A 12 6.62 6.84 6.29
CA LEU A 12 6.73 6.13 5.02
C LEU A 12 7.83 6.75 4.15
N GLN A 13 8.51 5.91 3.37
CA GLN A 13 9.43 6.40 2.35
C GLN A 13 8.65 7.16 1.26
N PRO A 14 9.19 8.24 0.67
CA PRO A 14 8.45 9.06 -0.29
C PRO A 14 7.90 8.30 -1.48
N ILE A 15 8.64 7.31 -2.00
CA ILE A 15 8.20 6.47 -3.13
C ILE A 15 7.11 5.51 -2.72
N GLU A 16 7.26 4.86 -1.56
CA GLU A 16 6.27 3.94 -1.00
C GLU A 16 4.95 4.67 -0.71
N THR A 17 5.03 5.84 -0.08
CA THR A 17 3.85 6.68 0.18
C THR A 17 3.12 7.03 -1.12
N ARG A 18 3.85 7.38 -2.19
CA ARG A 18 3.24 7.67 -3.50
C ARG A 18 2.56 6.45 -4.10
N LEU A 19 3.21 5.29 -4.08
CA LEU A 19 2.63 4.05 -4.62
C LEU A 19 1.37 3.64 -3.87
N VAL A 20 1.41 3.67 -2.53
CA VAL A 20 0.25 3.38 -1.69
C VAL A 20 -0.86 4.38 -1.96
N MET A 21 -0.56 5.69 -1.99
CA MET A 21 -1.55 6.74 -2.23
C MET A 21 -2.19 6.66 -3.61
N LEU A 22 -1.42 6.35 -4.67
CA LEU A 22 -1.95 6.18 -6.02
C LEU A 22 -2.87 4.96 -6.14
N ARG A 23 -2.59 3.89 -5.38
CA ARG A 23 -3.35 2.66 -5.45
C ARG A 23 -4.58 2.65 -4.54
N THR A 24 -4.49 3.27 -3.36
CA THR A 24 -5.51 3.17 -2.31
C THR A 24 -6.20 4.48 -1.99
N GLY A 25 -5.71 5.62 -2.48
CA GLY A 25 -6.16 6.95 -2.10
C GLY A 25 -5.70 7.40 -0.71
N MET A 26 -5.04 6.54 0.07
CA MET A 26 -4.62 6.78 1.44
C MET A 26 -3.11 7.03 1.56
N ARG A 27 -2.70 7.76 2.59
CA ARG A 27 -1.28 7.98 2.94
C ARG A 27 -0.79 7.03 4.02
N ALA A 28 -1.38 5.85 4.11
CA ALA A 28 -1.03 4.83 5.07
C ALA A 28 -1.13 3.45 4.42
N PRO A 29 -0.36 2.43 4.89
CA PRO A 29 -0.38 1.08 4.32
C PRO A 29 -1.70 0.37 4.58
N MET A 30 -2.40 0.71 5.67
CA MET A 30 -3.67 0.12 6.06
C MET A 30 -4.67 1.21 6.45
N GLY A 31 -5.94 0.96 6.19
CA GLY A 31 -7.00 1.85 6.61
C GLY A 31 -8.39 1.26 6.38
N ILE A 32 -9.36 1.94 6.96
CA ILE A 32 -10.78 1.68 6.76
C ILE A 32 -11.33 2.81 5.91
N LYS A 33 -11.86 2.47 4.75
CA LYS A 33 -12.59 3.38 3.87
C LYS A 33 -14.05 3.41 4.30
N ILE A 34 -14.57 4.59 4.54
CA ILE A 34 -15.94 4.84 4.97
C ILE A 34 -16.68 5.54 3.84
N LYS A 35 -17.87 5.09 3.49
CA LYS A 35 -18.78 5.73 2.55
C LYS A 35 -20.07 6.09 3.29
N ALA A 36 -20.52 7.35 3.21
CA ALA A 36 -21.76 7.80 3.82
C ALA A 36 -22.44 8.89 2.99
N PRO A 37 -23.75 9.16 3.22
CA PRO A 37 -24.49 10.15 2.43
C PRO A 37 -24.16 11.60 2.78
N THR A 38 -23.63 11.88 3.98
CA THR A 38 -23.31 13.24 4.43
C THR A 38 -21.92 13.30 5.05
N LEU A 39 -21.27 14.47 4.98
CA LEU A 39 -19.96 14.71 5.56
C LEU A 39 -19.94 14.53 7.09
N LEU A 40 -21.00 14.96 7.76
CA LEU A 40 -21.14 14.80 9.21
C LEU A 40 -21.21 13.31 9.59
N ALA A 41 -22.02 12.52 8.87
CA ALA A 41 -22.12 11.09 9.13
C ALA A 41 -20.78 10.35 8.87
N LEU A 42 -19.97 10.81 7.88
CA LEU A 42 -18.63 10.30 7.63
C LEU A 42 -17.70 10.57 8.82
N GLU A 43 -17.69 11.81 9.29
CA GLU A 43 -16.81 12.21 10.39
C GLU A 43 -17.19 11.52 11.69
N ASP A 44 -18.48 11.54 12.06
CA ASP A 44 -18.97 10.91 13.28
C ASP A 44 -18.67 9.41 13.32
N PHE A 45 -18.89 8.73 12.21
CA PHE A 45 -18.59 7.31 12.11
C PHE A 45 -17.08 7.03 12.15
N GLY A 46 -16.26 7.87 11.48
CA GLY A 46 -14.81 7.80 11.53
C GLY A 46 -14.27 7.99 12.95
N LEU A 47 -14.82 8.95 13.70
CA LEU A 47 -14.45 9.20 15.10
C LEU A 47 -14.87 8.05 16.03
N GLN A 48 -16.02 7.42 15.78
CA GLN A 48 -16.44 6.23 16.52
C GLN A 48 -15.46 5.08 16.29
N LEU A 49 -15.07 4.81 15.03
CA LEU A 49 -14.07 3.79 14.69
C LEU A 49 -12.71 4.08 15.34
N GLU A 50 -12.21 5.32 15.25
CA GLU A 50 -10.95 5.73 15.87
C GLU A 50 -10.98 5.46 17.39
N ARG A 51 -12.05 5.85 18.08
CA ARG A 51 -12.20 5.63 19.51
C ARG A 51 -12.19 4.14 19.87
N LEU A 52 -13.02 3.34 19.19
CA LEU A 52 -13.09 1.91 19.44
C LEU A 52 -11.76 1.21 19.16
N MET A 53 -11.06 1.59 18.09
CA MET A 53 -9.75 1.03 17.78
C MET A 53 -8.69 1.44 18.79
N ARG A 54 -8.72 2.66 19.32
CA ARG A 54 -7.81 3.10 20.40
C ARG A 54 -8.08 2.41 21.74
N GLU A 55 -9.33 2.04 22.00
CA GLU A 55 -9.74 1.28 23.19
C GLU A 55 -9.49 -0.23 23.03
N SER A 56 -9.17 -0.68 21.81
CA SER A 56 -8.87 -2.08 21.55
C SER A 56 -7.52 -2.48 22.14
N ASN A 57 -7.46 -3.69 22.68
CA ASN A 57 -6.20 -4.22 23.21
C ASN A 57 -5.57 -5.22 22.23
N ILE A 58 -5.44 -4.81 20.94
CA ILE A 58 -4.86 -5.62 19.86
C ILE A 58 -3.35 -5.42 19.85
N PRO A 59 -2.53 -6.44 20.16
CA PRO A 59 -1.07 -6.28 20.33
C PRO A 59 -0.34 -5.83 19.06
N GLY A 60 -0.85 -6.24 17.91
CA GLY A 60 -0.26 -5.88 16.60
C GLY A 60 -0.60 -4.48 16.12
N LEU A 61 -1.59 -3.80 16.70
CA LEU A 61 -2.08 -2.50 16.27
C LEU A 61 -1.24 -1.36 16.88
N ASP A 62 -0.68 -0.49 16.05
CA ASP A 62 -0.05 0.74 16.54
C ASP A 62 -1.11 1.80 16.85
N ILE A 63 -1.48 1.91 18.13
CA ILE A 63 -2.49 2.83 18.64
C ILE A 63 -2.17 4.29 18.30
N ASN A 64 -0.88 4.66 18.25
CA ASN A 64 -0.45 6.03 17.96
C ASN A 64 -0.61 6.42 16.48
N SER A 65 -0.69 5.43 15.60
CA SER A 65 -0.87 5.64 14.17
C SER A 65 -2.34 5.77 13.75
N ILE A 66 -3.29 5.46 14.64
CA ILE A 66 -4.71 5.51 14.35
C ILE A 66 -5.14 6.96 14.17
N ASN A 67 -5.68 7.28 13.00
CA ASN A 67 -6.13 8.62 12.68
C ASN A 67 -7.35 8.58 11.73
N ALA A 68 -8.46 9.17 12.17
CA ALA A 68 -9.62 9.40 11.31
C ALA A 68 -9.48 10.75 10.60
N ASP A 69 -9.94 10.82 9.35
CA ASP A 69 -10.04 12.08 8.61
C ASP A 69 -10.94 13.06 9.38
N ARG A 70 -10.43 14.27 9.65
CA ARG A 70 -11.20 15.38 10.17
C ARG A 70 -11.75 16.17 9.00
N ILE A 71 -13.04 16.04 8.74
CA ILE A 71 -13.69 16.60 7.55
C ILE A 71 -14.26 17.99 7.85
N VAL A 72 -14.99 18.11 8.95
CA VAL A 72 -15.68 19.34 9.35
C VAL A 72 -14.91 20.00 10.48
N GLY A 73 -14.28 21.13 10.23
CA GLY A 73 -13.52 21.80 11.29
C GLY A 73 -12.68 22.96 10.85
N LYS A 74 -12.49 23.17 9.54
CA LYS A 74 -11.81 24.36 9.05
C LYS A 74 -12.71 25.57 9.27
N PRO A 75 -12.27 26.62 9.99
CA PRO A 75 -13.05 27.83 10.13
C PRO A 75 -13.07 28.57 8.79
N TYR A 76 -14.27 28.86 8.32
CA TYR A 76 -14.54 29.79 7.23
C TYR A 76 -15.04 31.07 7.80
N LEU A 77 -14.62 32.19 7.24
CA LEU A 77 -15.18 33.49 7.50
C LEU A 77 -16.27 33.73 6.46
N GLU A 78 -17.52 33.70 6.89
CA GLU A 78 -18.65 33.98 6.03
C GLU A 78 -19.09 35.44 6.24
N ILE A 79 -19.31 36.13 5.13
CA ILE A 79 -19.70 37.53 5.10
C ILE A 79 -21.06 37.62 4.40
N HIS A 80 -22.12 37.87 5.17
CA HIS A 80 -23.50 37.93 4.69
C HIS A 80 -23.95 39.37 4.50
N PRO A 81 -24.14 39.85 3.25
CA PRO A 81 -24.66 41.21 3.02
C PRO A 81 -26.11 41.35 3.49
N ASP A 82 -26.36 42.40 4.31
CA ASP A 82 -27.70 42.82 4.66
C ASP A 82 -28.27 43.68 3.52
N ARG A 83 -29.26 43.13 2.83
CA ARG A 83 -29.89 43.79 1.67
C ARG A 83 -30.67 45.02 2.04
N GLU A 84 -31.31 45.05 3.22
CA GLU A 84 -32.07 46.18 3.68
C GLU A 84 -31.15 47.33 4.11
N ALA A 85 -30.04 47.01 4.76
CA ALA A 85 -29.01 48.00 5.07
C ALA A 85 -28.40 48.59 3.80
N ALA A 86 -28.04 47.75 2.83
CA ALA A 86 -27.47 48.16 1.55
C ALA A 86 -28.40 49.12 0.81
N LYS A 87 -29.72 48.79 0.78
CA LYS A 87 -30.74 49.63 0.14
C LYS A 87 -30.85 51.04 0.78
N ARG A 88 -30.76 51.13 2.10
CA ARG A 88 -30.78 52.43 2.81
C ARG A 88 -29.65 53.37 2.38
N TYR A 89 -28.50 52.84 2.02
CA TYR A 89 -27.33 53.59 1.55
C TYR A 89 -27.23 53.65 0.01
N GLY A 90 -28.25 53.21 -0.74
CA GLY A 90 -28.26 53.21 -2.20
C GLY A 90 -27.20 52.28 -2.84
N LEU A 91 -26.74 51.27 -2.10
CA LEU A 91 -25.74 50.31 -2.53
C LEU A 91 -26.40 49.02 -3.05
N ASN A 92 -25.80 48.43 -4.10
CA ASN A 92 -26.17 47.11 -4.54
C ASN A 92 -25.28 46.05 -3.84
N VAL A 93 -25.80 44.84 -3.71
CA VAL A 93 -25.01 43.70 -3.15
C VAL A 93 -23.71 43.46 -3.93
N ILE A 94 -23.74 43.72 -5.25
CA ILE A 94 -22.56 43.58 -6.10
C ILE A 94 -21.45 44.58 -5.75
N ASP A 95 -21.81 45.79 -5.30
CA ASP A 95 -20.82 46.80 -4.89
C ASP A 95 -20.12 46.37 -3.60
N ILE A 96 -20.89 45.77 -2.67
CA ILE A 96 -20.38 45.17 -1.44
C ILE A 96 -19.43 44.00 -1.76
N HIS A 97 -19.85 43.06 -2.61
CA HIS A 97 -19.02 41.92 -3.01
C HIS A 97 -17.72 42.35 -3.71
N LYS A 98 -17.79 43.36 -4.59
CA LYS A 98 -16.62 43.88 -5.28
C LYS A 98 -15.63 44.51 -4.29
N THR A 99 -16.11 45.23 -3.31
CA THR A 99 -15.26 45.82 -2.25
C THR A 99 -14.61 44.72 -1.40
N ILE A 100 -15.36 43.70 -0.99
CA ILE A 100 -14.84 42.54 -0.25
C ILE A 100 -13.78 41.81 -1.07
N GLN A 101 -14.06 41.54 -2.34
CA GLN A 101 -13.14 40.86 -3.25
C GLN A 101 -11.84 41.64 -3.40
N THR A 102 -11.92 42.97 -3.65
CA THR A 102 -10.73 43.81 -3.84
C THR A 102 -9.97 44.00 -2.54
N ALA A 103 -10.67 44.35 -1.44
CA ALA A 103 -10.01 44.69 -0.19
C ALA A 103 -9.41 43.48 0.52
N ILE A 104 -10.11 42.35 0.54
CA ILE A 104 -9.69 41.13 1.26
C ILE A 104 -8.98 40.17 0.34
N GLY A 105 -9.59 39.79 -0.80
CA GLY A 105 -9.07 38.82 -1.76
C GLY A 105 -7.93 39.37 -2.61
N GLY A 106 -8.07 40.62 -3.01
CA GLY A 106 -7.22 41.29 -3.97
C GLY A 106 -7.68 41.10 -5.41
N GLU A 107 -7.65 42.17 -6.18
CA GLU A 107 -8.02 42.18 -7.60
C GLU A 107 -6.78 42.44 -8.46
N ILE A 108 -6.60 41.65 -9.54
CA ILE A 108 -5.53 41.85 -10.53
C ILE A 108 -5.99 42.99 -11.45
N VAL A 109 -5.42 44.17 -11.27
CA VAL A 109 -5.81 45.38 -12.04
C VAL A 109 -5.07 45.45 -13.38
N THR A 110 -3.87 44.90 -13.48
CA THR A 110 -3.08 44.87 -14.72
C THR A 110 -2.03 43.74 -14.66
N THR A 111 -1.36 43.53 -15.78
CA THR A 111 -0.24 42.56 -15.87
C THR A 111 0.99 43.27 -16.43
N THR A 112 2.12 43.16 -15.74
CA THR A 112 3.41 43.60 -16.26
C THR A 112 4.07 42.50 -17.07
N VAL A 113 4.86 42.90 -18.06
CA VAL A 113 5.63 41.97 -18.90
C VAL A 113 7.11 42.28 -18.71
N GLU A 114 7.85 41.31 -18.17
CA GLU A 114 9.29 41.41 -17.95
C GLU A 114 9.98 40.28 -18.74
N GLY A 115 10.50 40.65 -19.89
CA GLY A 115 11.07 39.68 -20.83
C GLY A 115 10.02 38.71 -21.37
N ARG A 116 10.09 37.44 -20.98
CA ARG A 116 9.11 36.35 -21.33
C ARG A 116 8.05 36.12 -20.27
N GLU A 117 8.23 36.70 -19.09
CA GLU A 117 7.36 36.46 -17.93
C GLU A 117 6.28 37.54 -17.82
N ARG A 118 5.13 37.16 -17.28
CA ARG A 118 3.99 38.03 -17.05
C ARG A 118 3.58 37.97 -15.60
N TYR A 119 3.56 39.13 -14.95
CA TYR A 119 3.21 39.26 -13.54
C TYR A 119 1.92 40.04 -13.36
N GLY A 120 0.96 39.47 -12.62
CA GLY A 120 -0.27 40.18 -12.26
C GLY A 120 -0.01 41.20 -11.16
N VAL A 121 -0.39 42.46 -11.39
CA VAL A 121 -0.37 43.52 -10.36
C VAL A 121 -1.66 43.44 -9.57
N GLN A 122 -1.56 42.98 -8.32
CA GLN A 122 -2.69 42.77 -7.44
C GLN A 122 -2.83 43.91 -6.45
N VAL A 123 -4.02 44.48 -6.37
CA VAL A 123 -4.36 45.52 -5.38
C VAL A 123 -5.24 44.92 -4.28
N ARG A 124 -4.82 45.10 -3.04
CA ARG A 124 -5.58 44.69 -1.85
C ARG A 124 -5.19 45.55 -0.64
N TYR A 125 -6.00 45.51 0.41
CA TYR A 125 -5.65 46.21 1.66
C TYR A 125 -4.42 45.58 2.32
N ALA A 126 -3.67 46.38 3.07
CA ALA A 126 -2.58 45.92 3.92
C ALA A 126 -3.08 44.86 4.90
N ARG A 127 -2.16 43.97 5.35
CA ARG A 127 -2.54 42.84 6.19
C ARG A 127 -3.25 43.26 7.47
N GLU A 128 -2.76 44.29 8.09
CA GLU A 128 -3.26 44.85 9.36
C GLU A 128 -4.71 45.34 9.26
N ALA A 129 -5.15 45.71 8.05
CA ALA A 129 -6.52 46.17 7.80
C ALA A 129 -7.51 45.04 7.44
N ARG A 130 -7.05 43.78 7.42
CA ARG A 130 -7.88 42.61 7.02
C ARG A 130 -7.59 41.32 7.81
N ASP A 131 -6.81 41.39 8.89
CA ASP A 131 -6.40 40.22 9.69
C ASP A 131 -7.37 39.85 10.82
N SER A 132 -8.33 40.75 11.13
CA SER A 132 -9.34 40.53 12.17
C SER A 132 -10.73 40.93 11.68
N ILE A 133 -11.78 40.37 12.32
CA ILE A 133 -13.18 40.75 12.01
C ILE A 133 -13.38 42.24 12.25
N GLU A 134 -12.82 42.79 13.32
CA GLU A 134 -12.91 44.21 13.68
C GLU A 134 -12.25 45.08 12.62
N ALA A 135 -11.12 44.68 12.04
CA ALA A 135 -10.48 45.40 10.95
C ALA A 135 -11.33 45.34 9.67
N ILE A 136 -11.85 44.15 9.35
CA ILE A 136 -12.72 43.96 8.18
C ILE A 136 -13.98 44.79 8.27
N LYS A 137 -14.62 44.89 9.46
CA LYS A 137 -15.80 45.70 9.67
C LYS A 137 -15.55 47.21 9.44
N LYS A 138 -14.31 47.69 9.57
CA LYS A 138 -13.92 49.08 9.33
C LYS A 138 -13.61 49.40 7.87
N ILE A 139 -13.58 48.44 6.97
CA ILE A 139 -13.38 48.68 5.54
C ILE A 139 -14.51 49.60 5.04
N LEU A 140 -14.14 50.65 4.31
CA LEU A 140 -15.09 51.65 3.84
C LEU A 140 -15.56 51.34 2.42
N ILE A 141 -16.86 51.45 2.21
CA ILE A 141 -17.51 51.37 0.91
C ILE A 141 -18.00 52.76 0.53
N THR A 142 -17.68 53.25 -0.65
CA THR A 142 -18.14 54.53 -1.15
C THR A 142 -19.52 54.37 -1.80
N THR A 143 -20.51 55.13 -1.32
CA THR A 143 -21.83 55.21 -1.93
C THR A 143 -21.81 56.03 -3.23
N ARG A 144 -22.88 55.96 -4.03
CA ARG A 144 -22.99 56.76 -5.26
C ARG A 144 -22.94 58.26 -5.03
N GLU A 145 -23.35 58.71 -3.85
CA GLU A 145 -23.36 60.12 -3.41
C GLU A 145 -21.98 60.54 -2.82
N GLY A 146 -20.99 59.65 -2.77
CA GLY A 146 -19.66 59.93 -2.25
C GLY A 146 -19.49 59.72 -0.75
N ALA A 147 -20.54 59.33 -0.02
CA ALA A 147 -20.44 59.02 1.41
C ALA A 147 -19.71 57.71 1.63
N GLN A 148 -18.90 57.61 2.70
CA GLN A 148 -18.18 56.38 3.08
C GLN A 148 -18.90 55.68 4.21
N VAL A 149 -19.28 54.41 3.97
CA VAL A 149 -20.01 53.59 4.94
C VAL A 149 -19.12 52.42 5.35
N PRO A 150 -18.91 52.17 6.66
CA PRO A 150 -18.17 51.01 7.13
C PRO A 150 -18.87 49.68 6.73
N LEU A 151 -18.11 48.69 6.28
CA LEU A 151 -18.62 47.39 5.86
C LEU A 151 -19.45 46.70 6.96
N GLY A 152 -19.08 46.87 8.23
CA GLY A 152 -19.82 46.31 9.37
C GLY A 152 -21.24 46.81 9.56
N GLN A 153 -21.66 47.88 8.85
CA GLN A 153 -23.05 48.34 8.83
C GLN A 153 -23.88 47.71 7.69
N LEU A 154 -23.19 46.98 6.79
CA LEU A 154 -23.78 46.46 5.57
C LEU A 154 -23.75 44.92 5.53
N VAL A 155 -22.99 44.30 6.43
CA VAL A 155 -22.80 42.85 6.42
C VAL A 155 -22.77 42.29 7.85
N ASP A 156 -23.19 41.03 7.96
CA ASP A 156 -22.91 40.21 9.13
C ASP A 156 -21.72 39.31 8.84
N ILE A 157 -20.79 39.16 9.82
CA ILE A 157 -19.55 38.42 9.67
C ILE A 157 -19.46 37.39 10.80
N GLU A 158 -19.40 36.12 10.41
CA GLU A 158 -19.35 35.06 11.37
C GLU A 158 -18.31 33.97 10.97
N TYR A 159 -17.79 33.24 11.97
CA TYR A 159 -16.99 32.06 11.74
C TYR A 159 -17.87 30.83 11.71
N VAL A 160 -17.86 30.15 10.57
CA VAL A 160 -18.59 28.91 10.36
C VAL A 160 -17.62 27.75 10.20
N ARG A 161 -17.93 26.59 10.79
CA ARG A 161 -17.17 25.39 10.55
C ARG A 161 -17.57 24.75 9.23
N GLY A 162 -16.64 24.70 8.31
CA GLY A 162 -16.87 24.11 6.99
C GLY A 162 -15.98 22.89 6.72
N PRO A 163 -16.18 22.24 5.59
CA PRO A 163 -15.38 21.06 5.22
C PRO A 163 -13.96 21.46 4.89
N GLN A 164 -13.00 20.73 5.46
CA GLN A 164 -11.59 20.93 5.17
C GLN A 164 -11.21 20.32 3.80
N VAL A 165 -11.69 19.12 3.52
CA VAL A 165 -11.54 18.38 2.26
C VAL A 165 -12.79 17.55 2.05
N ILE A 166 -13.31 17.57 0.83
CA ILE A 166 -14.38 16.69 0.39
C ILE A 166 -13.75 15.65 -0.54
N LYS A 167 -13.78 14.39 -0.12
CA LYS A 167 -13.31 13.26 -0.93
C LYS A 167 -14.51 12.48 -1.43
N SER A 168 -14.47 12.03 -2.68
CA SER A 168 -15.49 11.14 -3.23
C SER A 168 -14.82 10.05 -4.06
N GLU A 169 -15.36 8.83 -3.97
CA GLU A 169 -14.98 7.68 -4.79
C GLU A 169 -16.24 6.96 -5.25
N ASP A 170 -16.28 6.57 -6.51
CA ASP A 170 -17.45 5.89 -7.10
C ASP A 170 -18.77 6.63 -6.84
N THR A 171 -18.77 7.96 -6.92
CA THR A 171 -19.92 8.84 -6.64
C THR A 171 -20.34 8.95 -5.17
N PHE A 172 -19.69 8.22 -4.24
CA PHE A 172 -19.99 8.32 -2.82
C PHE A 172 -18.98 9.22 -2.10
N LEU A 173 -19.49 9.97 -1.11
CA LEU A 173 -18.62 10.69 -0.19
C LEU A 173 -17.81 9.68 0.62
N THR A 174 -16.50 9.91 0.71
CA THR A 174 -15.55 8.96 1.28
C THR A 174 -14.65 9.61 2.34
N ALA A 175 -14.38 8.90 3.41
CA ALA A 175 -13.39 9.25 4.43
C ALA A 175 -12.57 8.02 4.81
N TYR A 176 -11.42 8.26 5.45
CA TYR A 176 -10.51 7.19 5.83
C TYR A 176 -10.20 7.23 7.33
N VAL A 177 -10.11 6.05 7.93
CA VAL A 177 -9.45 5.85 9.23
C VAL A 177 -8.18 5.05 8.96
N THR A 178 -7.04 5.71 9.04
CA THR A 178 -5.73 5.10 8.79
C THR A 178 -5.14 4.54 10.07
N PHE A 179 -4.38 3.45 9.95
CA PHE A 179 -3.65 2.84 11.06
C PHE A 179 -2.44 2.06 10.56
N GLY A 180 -1.54 1.69 11.46
CA GLY A 180 -0.33 0.93 11.18
C GLY A 180 -0.18 -0.29 12.07
N SER A 181 0.78 -1.15 11.76
CA SER A 181 1.17 -2.30 12.58
C SER A 181 2.40 -2.00 13.43
N ASN A 182 2.46 -2.63 14.60
CA ASN A 182 3.68 -2.66 15.39
C ASN A 182 4.76 -3.51 14.69
N PRO A 183 6.06 -3.21 14.87
CA PRO A 183 7.14 -4.02 14.32
C PRO A 183 7.03 -5.49 14.75
N GLY A 184 7.16 -6.40 13.79
CA GLY A 184 7.09 -7.85 14.04
C GLY A 184 5.70 -8.47 13.82
N PHE A 185 4.66 -7.67 13.55
CA PHE A 185 3.33 -8.17 13.20
C PHE A 185 3.05 -8.01 11.71
N ALA A 186 2.42 -9.00 11.10
CA ALA A 186 2.00 -8.92 9.70
C ALA A 186 0.79 -7.98 9.55
N GLU A 187 0.79 -7.15 8.52
CA GLU A 187 -0.30 -6.20 8.26
C GLU A 187 -1.65 -6.92 8.09
N VAL A 188 -1.63 -8.10 7.46
CA VAL A 188 -2.85 -8.91 7.23
C VAL A 188 -3.46 -9.35 8.55
N ASP A 189 -2.66 -9.90 9.47
CA ASP A 189 -3.13 -10.39 10.78
C ASP A 189 -3.75 -9.24 11.58
N VAL A 190 -3.10 -8.07 11.59
CA VAL A 190 -3.60 -6.87 12.29
C VAL A 190 -4.94 -6.42 11.71
N VAL A 191 -5.11 -6.45 10.39
CA VAL A 191 -6.39 -6.08 9.76
C VAL A 191 -7.48 -7.10 10.10
N GLU A 192 -7.17 -8.40 10.12
CA GLU A 192 -8.12 -9.45 10.50
C GLU A 192 -8.56 -9.32 11.96
N ASP A 193 -7.63 -9.06 12.87
CA ASP A 193 -7.91 -8.83 14.29
C ASP A 193 -8.79 -7.58 14.48
N VAL A 194 -8.48 -6.47 13.82
CA VAL A 194 -9.29 -5.25 13.84
C VAL A 194 -10.67 -5.52 13.25
N GLN A 195 -10.76 -6.27 12.15
CA GLN A 195 -12.04 -6.62 11.54
C GLN A 195 -12.92 -7.48 12.47
N ALA A 196 -12.31 -8.47 13.12
CA ALA A 196 -12.99 -9.31 14.09
C ALA A 196 -13.49 -8.49 15.30
N TYR A 197 -12.65 -7.62 15.82
CA TYR A 197 -12.98 -6.71 16.91
C TYR A 197 -14.14 -5.78 16.56
N LEU A 198 -14.08 -5.09 15.42
CA LEU A 198 -15.13 -4.16 14.99
C LEU A 198 -16.47 -4.88 14.72
N LYS A 199 -16.44 -6.08 14.14
CA LYS A 199 -17.65 -6.92 14.00
C LYS A 199 -18.25 -7.29 15.36
N ALA A 200 -17.43 -7.56 16.37
CA ALA A 200 -17.89 -7.84 17.72
C ALA A 200 -18.52 -6.60 18.37
N GLN A 201 -17.91 -5.41 18.21
CA GLN A 201 -18.45 -4.15 18.73
C GLN A 201 -19.75 -3.73 18.02
N GLU A 202 -19.88 -4.05 16.74
CA GLU A 202 -21.11 -3.82 15.99
C GLU A 202 -22.26 -4.73 16.52
N LYS A 203 -21.99 -6.02 16.74
CA LYS A 203 -22.95 -6.95 17.36
C LYS A 203 -23.33 -6.52 18.79
N ALA A 204 -22.40 -5.93 19.53
CA ALA A 204 -22.64 -5.39 20.87
C ALA A 204 -23.39 -4.05 20.87
N GLY A 205 -23.71 -3.46 19.70
CA GLY A 205 -24.43 -2.19 19.55
C GLY A 205 -23.61 -0.96 19.91
N LYS A 206 -22.28 -1.09 20.12
CA LYS A 206 -21.40 0.02 20.43
C LYS A 206 -20.99 0.79 19.17
N LEU A 207 -20.88 0.12 18.03
CA LEU A 207 -20.66 0.75 16.73
C LEU A 207 -22.01 0.99 16.06
N LYS A 208 -22.43 2.23 16.00
CA LYS A 208 -23.72 2.63 15.41
C LYS A 208 -23.52 3.13 13.99
N ARG A 209 -24.14 2.47 13.02
CA ARG A 209 -24.18 2.94 11.64
C ARG A 209 -25.34 3.90 11.41
N SER A 210 -25.07 5.10 10.91
CA SER A 210 -26.10 5.92 10.32
C SER A 210 -26.61 5.31 9.01
N GLY A 211 -27.88 5.49 8.66
CA GLY A 211 -28.48 4.92 7.46
C GLY A 211 -27.64 5.24 6.20
N GLY A 212 -27.29 4.21 5.45
CA GLY A 212 -26.46 4.33 4.25
C GLY A 212 -24.94 4.34 4.47
N THR A 213 -24.46 4.31 5.72
CA THR A 213 -23.03 4.24 6.02
C THR A 213 -22.48 2.83 5.80
N ARG A 214 -21.40 2.71 5.04
CA ARG A 214 -20.67 1.45 4.79
C ARG A 214 -19.20 1.67 5.09
N TYR A 215 -18.49 0.61 5.46
CA TYR A 215 -17.05 0.64 5.60
C TYR A 215 -16.42 -0.63 5.01
N GLU A 216 -15.23 -0.48 4.48
CA GLU A 216 -14.42 -1.55 3.92
C GLU A 216 -12.95 -1.35 4.31
N PHE A 217 -12.22 -2.45 4.50
CA PHE A 217 -10.78 -2.37 4.72
C PHE A 217 -10.07 -2.17 3.40
N ALA A 218 -9.11 -1.25 3.38
CA ALA A 218 -8.36 -0.87 2.19
C ALA A 218 -6.86 -0.75 2.51
N GLY A 219 -6.05 -0.73 1.47
CA GLY A 219 -4.60 -0.67 1.58
C GLY A 219 -3.92 -1.94 1.08
N ASN A 220 -2.76 -2.25 1.63
CA ASN A 220 -1.98 -3.44 1.25
C ASN A 220 -2.75 -4.75 1.48
N TYR A 221 -3.62 -4.77 2.48
CA TYR A 221 -4.49 -5.91 2.77
C TYR A 221 -5.37 -6.33 1.60
N GLN A 222 -6.05 -5.37 0.95
CA GLN A 222 -6.90 -5.65 -0.20
C GLN A 222 -6.10 -6.27 -1.35
N SER A 223 -4.92 -5.72 -1.61
CA SER A 223 -4.02 -6.27 -2.63
C SER A 223 -3.50 -7.66 -2.29
N ALA A 224 -3.30 -7.96 -1.00
CA ALA A 224 -2.93 -9.30 -0.57
C ALA A 224 -4.05 -10.31 -0.81
N LEU A 225 -5.31 -9.95 -0.47
CA LEU A 225 -6.47 -10.80 -0.73
C LEU A 225 -6.69 -11.06 -2.22
N GLU A 226 -6.63 -10.01 -3.05
CA GLU A 226 -6.75 -10.14 -4.52
C GLU A 226 -5.64 -11.03 -5.09
N PHE A 227 -4.43 -10.88 -4.56
CA PHE A 227 -3.31 -11.73 -4.94
C PHE A 227 -3.53 -13.20 -4.57
N ASP A 228 -3.96 -13.49 -3.35
CA ASP A 228 -4.21 -14.86 -2.90
C ASP A 228 -5.31 -15.54 -3.73
N GLN A 229 -6.39 -14.82 -4.04
CA GLN A 229 -7.43 -15.31 -4.93
C GLN A 229 -6.91 -15.61 -6.34
N ASN A 230 -6.11 -14.72 -6.90
CA ASN A 230 -5.49 -14.90 -8.21
C ASN A 230 -4.50 -16.07 -8.21
N MET A 231 -3.73 -16.24 -7.14
CA MET A 231 -2.76 -17.34 -7.02
C MET A 231 -3.42 -18.72 -6.92
N MET A 232 -4.61 -18.82 -6.32
CA MET A 232 -5.38 -20.07 -6.30
C MET A 232 -5.70 -20.58 -7.72
N VAL A 233 -5.82 -19.68 -8.70
CA VAL A 233 -6.08 -20.04 -10.10
C VAL A 233 -4.78 -20.13 -10.90
N MET A 234 -3.89 -19.16 -10.72
CA MET A 234 -2.65 -19.04 -11.50
C MET A 234 -1.67 -20.18 -11.23
N MET A 235 -1.54 -20.63 -9.97
CA MET A 235 -0.59 -21.69 -9.61
C MET A 235 -0.96 -23.05 -10.24
N PRO A 236 -2.20 -23.56 -10.12
CA PRO A 236 -2.60 -24.79 -10.83
C PRO A 236 -2.48 -24.67 -12.34
N LEU A 237 -2.79 -23.48 -12.91
CA LEU A 237 -2.67 -23.24 -14.35
C LEU A 237 -1.20 -23.32 -14.79
N ALA A 238 -0.27 -22.72 -14.04
CA ALA A 238 1.16 -22.79 -14.30
C ALA A 238 1.68 -24.24 -14.23
N LEU A 239 1.29 -24.98 -13.20
CA LEU A 239 1.64 -26.40 -13.05
C LEU A 239 1.11 -27.26 -14.21
N LEU A 240 -0.13 -26.99 -14.64
CA LEU A 240 -0.74 -27.67 -15.78
C LEU A 240 0.00 -27.34 -17.08
N ALA A 241 0.41 -26.07 -17.27
CA ALA A 241 1.19 -25.65 -18.42
C ALA A 241 2.57 -26.34 -18.44
N ILE A 242 3.27 -26.37 -17.31
CA ILE A 242 4.56 -27.09 -17.17
C ILE A 242 4.39 -28.57 -17.45
N PHE A 243 3.37 -29.19 -16.86
CA PHE A 243 3.05 -30.60 -17.12
C PHE A 243 2.79 -30.88 -18.59
N SER A 244 2.02 -30.02 -19.26
CA SER A 244 1.70 -30.14 -20.68
C SER A 244 2.96 -30.04 -21.57
N ILE A 245 3.83 -29.07 -21.28
CA ILE A 245 5.09 -28.90 -22.02
C ILE A 245 5.99 -30.14 -21.83
N LEU A 246 6.13 -30.60 -20.59
CA LEU A 246 6.92 -31.82 -20.28
C LEU A 246 6.34 -33.06 -20.95
N TYR A 247 5.01 -33.17 -20.99
CA TYR A 247 4.32 -34.28 -21.69
C TYR A 247 4.57 -34.25 -23.21
N LEU A 248 4.45 -33.09 -23.83
CA LEU A 248 4.73 -32.94 -25.27
C LEU A 248 6.18 -33.31 -25.64
N GLN A 249 7.13 -32.95 -24.75
CA GLN A 249 8.54 -33.27 -24.92
C GLN A 249 8.83 -34.74 -24.73
N ASN A 250 8.29 -35.38 -23.69
CA ASN A 250 8.60 -36.77 -23.32
C ASN A 250 7.69 -37.80 -24.02
N ARG A 251 6.49 -37.38 -24.44
CA ARG A 251 5.42 -38.23 -25.02
C ARG A 251 5.14 -39.50 -24.15
N SER A 252 5.32 -39.38 -22.85
CA SER A 252 5.09 -40.45 -21.88
C SER A 252 4.64 -39.86 -20.57
N VAL A 253 3.44 -40.24 -20.10
CA VAL A 253 2.85 -39.74 -18.84
C VAL A 253 3.72 -40.15 -17.65
N ILE A 254 4.21 -41.40 -17.63
CA ILE A 254 5.03 -41.92 -16.51
C ILE A 254 6.32 -41.11 -16.35
N ASN A 255 7.06 -40.86 -17.44
CA ASN A 255 8.28 -40.07 -17.38
C ASN A 255 8.01 -38.62 -16.99
N THR A 256 6.89 -38.04 -17.46
CA THR A 256 6.47 -36.70 -17.08
C THR A 256 6.15 -36.62 -15.60
N ILE A 257 5.44 -37.59 -15.02
CA ILE A 257 5.14 -37.63 -13.59
C ILE A 257 6.42 -37.77 -12.76
N ILE A 258 7.38 -38.56 -13.19
CA ILE A 258 8.66 -38.70 -12.48
C ILE A 258 9.41 -37.37 -12.43
N ILE A 259 9.49 -36.63 -13.55
CA ILE A 259 10.14 -35.32 -13.57
C ILE A 259 9.33 -34.32 -12.72
N PHE A 260 8.01 -34.34 -12.88
CA PHE A 260 7.10 -33.44 -12.15
C PHE A 260 7.14 -33.68 -10.63
N SER A 261 7.44 -34.90 -10.17
CA SER A 261 7.60 -35.18 -8.74
C SER A 261 8.76 -34.38 -8.09
N GLY A 262 9.75 -33.98 -8.90
CA GLY A 262 10.83 -33.07 -8.45
C GLY A 262 10.31 -31.71 -7.93
N ILE A 263 9.22 -31.22 -8.50
CA ILE A 263 8.58 -29.97 -8.04
C ILE A 263 8.11 -30.13 -6.59
N ALA A 264 7.50 -31.29 -6.23
CA ALA A 264 7.03 -31.52 -4.87
C ALA A 264 8.18 -31.54 -3.86
N VAL A 265 9.34 -32.11 -4.24
CA VAL A 265 10.54 -32.12 -3.40
C VAL A 265 11.10 -30.71 -3.24
N ALA A 266 11.23 -29.97 -4.34
CA ALA A 266 11.71 -28.58 -4.30
C ALA A 266 10.77 -27.67 -3.49
N PHE A 267 9.47 -27.85 -3.63
CA PHE A 267 8.47 -27.12 -2.86
C PHE A 267 8.60 -27.39 -1.35
N SER A 268 8.73 -28.65 -0.95
CA SER A 268 8.97 -29.00 0.46
C SER A 268 10.27 -28.43 1.00
N GLY A 269 11.33 -28.42 0.19
CA GLY A 269 12.62 -27.80 0.53
C GLY A 269 12.52 -26.30 0.72
N GLY A 270 11.75 -25.60 -0.12
CA GLY A 270 11.48 -24.18 0.02
C GLY A 270 10.79 -23.82 1.34
N PHE A 271 9.77 -24.58 1.74
CA PHE A 271 9.12 -24.40 3.06
C PHE A 271 10.05 -24.75 4.22
N LEU A 272 10.85 -25.79 4.08
CA LEU A 272 11.85 -26.15 5.10
C LEU A 272 12.86 -25.02 5.30
N LEU A 273 13.32 -24.39 4.23
CA LEU A 273 14.22 -23.26 4.32
C LEU A 273 13.57 -22.04 4.99
N LEU A 274 12.32 -21.71 4.64
CA LEU A 274 11.55 -20.65 5.30
C LEU A 274 11.39 -20.92 6.80
N TRP A 275 11.11 -22.17 7.18
CA TRP A 275 11.02 -22.56 8.57
C TRP A 275 12.38 -22.44 9.29
N LEU A 276 13.48 -22.82 8.64
CA LEU A 276 14.83 -22.66 9.18
C LEU A 276 15.20 -21.18 9.42
N TYR A 277 14.79 -20.29 8.52
CA TYR A 277 15.00 -18.85 8.67
C TYR A 277 14.25 -18.27 9.89
N ALA A 278 13.14 -18.88 10.28
CA ALA A 278 12.41 -18.50 11.48
C ALA A 278 13.07 -18.98 12.77
N GLN A 279 13.99 -19.97 12.73
CA GLN A 279 14.64 -20.49 13.91
C GLN A 279 15.74 -19.55 14.42
N PRO A 280 15.76 -19.23 15.73
CA PRO A 280 16.74 -18.29 16.30
C PRO A 280 18.19 -18.79 16.24
N GLY A 281 18.40 -20.12 16.22
CA GLY A 281 19.72 -20.75 16.16
C GLY A 281 20.28 -20.96 14.73
N PHE A 282 19.47 -20.75 13.69
CA PHE A 282 19.92 -21.03 12.33
C PHE A 282 20.97 -20.02 11.86
N MET A 283 22.14 -20.53 11.45
CA MET A 283 23.32 -19.76 11.00
C MET A 283 23.77 -18.67 12.00
N ASN A 284 23.49 -18.85 13.30
CA ASN A 284 23.98 -17.96 14.34
C ASN A 284 25.40 -18.36 14.75
N ILE A 285 26.33 -18.25 13.81
CA ILE A 285 27.75 -18.63 13.95
C ILE A 285 28.58 -17.43 13.53
N ASP A 286 29.57 -17.09 14.37
CA ASP A 286 30.54 -16.02 14.07
C ASP A 286 31.71 -16.59 13.27
N VAL A 287 31.89 -16.06 12.06
CA VAL A 287 33.00 -16.42 11.16
C VAL A 287 33.79 -15.14 10.85
N PHE A 288 35.09 -15.16 11.15
CA PHE A 288 35.98 -13.98 10.97
C PHE A 288 35.48 -12.68 11.64
N GLY A 289 34.79 -12.79 12.78
CA GLY A 289 34.29 -11.63 13.51
C GLY A 289 32.96 -11.05 12.99
N HIS A 290 32.34 -11.73 12.03
CA HIS A 290 31.03 -11.39 11.52
C HIS A 290 30.03 -12.53 11.74
N ASN A 291 28.85 -12.20 12.24
CA ASN A 291 27.80 -13.19 12.42
C ASN A 291 27.12 -13.49 11.06
N LEU A 292 27.11 -14.76 10.66
CA LEU A 292 26.52 -15.18 9.39
C LEU A 292 25.03 -14.82 9.31
N ARG A 293 24.30 -14.88 10.42
CA ARG A 293 22.90 -14.50 10.46
C ARG A 293 22.69 -13.03 10.07
N SER A 294 23.61 -12.13 10.46
CA SER A 294 23.54 -10.72 10.10
C SER A 294 23.93 -10.46 8.63
N ILE A 295 24.93 -11.20 8.12
CA ILE A 295 25.37 -11.11 6.70
C ILE A 295 24.25 -11.51 5.75
N PHE A 296 23.58 -12.62 6.04
CA PHE A 296 22.48 -13.15 5.21
C PHE A 296 21.11 -12.58 5.59
N GLN A 297 21.04 -11.60 6.50
CA GLN A 297 19.82 -10.95 6.96
C GLN A 297 18.72 -11.96 7.35
N ILE A 298 19.08 -13.02 8.08
CA ILE A 298 18.19 -14.12 8.44
C ILE A 298 17.21 -13.63 9.54
N HIS A 299 15.97 -13.49 9.16
CA HIS A 299 14.84 -13.15 10.02
C HIS A 299 13.60 -13.96 9.61
N PRO A 300 12.59 -14.07 10.46
CA PRO A 300 11.33 -14.71 10.09
C PRO A 300 10.73 -14.03 8.86
N ILE A 301 10.38 -14.81 7.85
CA ILE A 301 9.82 -14.32 6.60
C ILE A 301 8.37 -14.79 6.50
N ASN A 302 7.44 -13.85 6.46
CA ASN A 302 6.04 -14.15 6.24
C ASN A 302 5.79 -14.51 4.76
N LEU A 303 4.83 -15.41 4.53
CA LEU A 303 4.38 -15.76 3.19
C LEU A 303 3.77 -14.51 2.53
N SER A 304 4.56 -13.86 1.69
CA SER A 304 4.18 -12.66 0.95
C SER A 304 4.09 -12.98 -0.54
N THR A 305 3.48 -12.06 -1.29
CA THR A 305 3.45 -12.11 -2.76
C THR A 305 4.81 -12.44 -3.38
N ALA A 306 5.89 -11.85 -2.84
CA ALA A 306 7.25 -12.09 -3.33
C ALA A 306 7.70 -13.55 -3.14
N VAL A 307 7.35 -14.18 -2.02
CA VAL A 307 7.65 -15.59 -1.74
C VAL A 307 6.91 -16.51 -2.71
N TRP A 308 5.64 -16.26 -2.97
CA TRP A 308 4.84 -17.05 -3.93
C TRP A 308 5.35 -16.94 -5.36
N VAL A 309 5.78 -15.75 -5.79
CA VAL A 309 6.46 -15.57 -7.08
C VAL A 309 7.75 -16.37 -7.13
N GLY A 310 8.52 -16.41 -6.02
CA GLY A 310 9.70 -17.26 -5.87
C GLY A 310 9.38 -18.75 -6.04
N PHE A 311 8.32 -19.25 -5.43
CA PHE A 311 7.86 -20.64 -5.61
C PHE A 311 7.44 -20.94 -7.05
N THR A 312 6.82 -20.00 -7.74
CA THR A 312 6.46 -20.18 -9.16
C THR A 312 7.71 -20.29 -10.04
N ALA A 313 8.74 -19.48 -9.77
CA ALA A 313 10.04 -19.59 -10.45
C ALA A 313 10.76 -20.91 -10.13
N LEU A 314 10.66 -21.39 -8.88
CA LEU A 314 11.21 -22.66 -8.42
C LEU A 314 10.70 -23.85 -9.26
N PHE A 315 9.44 -23.86 -9.66
CA PHE A 315 8.88 -24.93 -10.48
C PHE A 315 9.60 -25.10 -11.82
N GLY A 316 10.01 -24.00 -12.45
CA GLY A 316 10.79 -24.02 -13.68
C GLY A 316 12.19 -24.59 -13.46
N ILE A 317 12.88 -24.13 -12.43
CA ILE A 317 14.26 -24.55 -12.12
C ILE A 317 14.28 -26.03 -11.71
N ALA A 318 13.35 -26.48 -10.85
CA ALA A 318 13.28 -27.83 -10.34
C ALA A 318 13.04 -28.89 -11.44
N THR A 319 12.40 -28.51 -12.55
CA THR A 319 12.15 -29.41 -13.66
C THR A 319 13.33 -29.53 -14.64
N ASP A 320 14.26 -28.56 -14.66
CA ASP A 320 15.35 -28.50 -15.64
C ASP A 320 16.31 -29.70 -15.52
N ASP A 321 16.85 -29.96 -14.34
CA ASP A 321 17.75 -31.08 -14.09
C ASP A 321 17.06 -32.44 -14.33
N GLY A 322 15.78 -32.55 -13.95
CA GLY A 322 14.97 -33.74 -14.22
C GLY A 322 14.79 -34.03 -15.71
N VAL A 323 14.56 -32.98 -16.52
CA VAL A 323 14.45 -33.08 -17.98
C VAL A 323 15.76 -33.54 -18.60
N VAL A 324 16.90 -32.98 -18.18
CA VAL A 324 18.23 -33.31 -18.69
C VAL A 324 18.58 -34.76 -18.40
N ILE A 325 18.34 -35.22 -17.16
CA ILE A 325 18.61 -36.60 -16.74
C ILE A 325 17.70 -37.58 -17.49
N SER A 326 16.41 -37.32 -17.55
CA SER A 326 15.40 -38.15 -18.22
C SER A 326 15.68 -38.30 -19.72
N THR A 327 16.00 -37.18 -20.39
CA THR A 327 16.33 -37.19 -21.82
C THR A 327 17.57 -38.02 -22.11
N TYR A 328 18.60 -37.85 -21.30
CA TYR A 328 19.85 -38.63 -21.47
C TYR A 328 19.63 -40.12 -21.18
N LEU A 329 18.86 -40.44 -20.15
CA LEU A 329 18.50 -41.82 -19.82
C LEU A 329 17.77 -42.48 -21.01
N ARG A 330 16.79 -41.79 -21.58
CA ARG A 330 16.03 -42.25 -22.74
C ARG A 330 16.91 -42.49 -23.97
N GLN A 331 17.88 -41.59 -24.24
CA GLN A 331 18.85 -41.76 -25.31
C GLN A 331 19.70 -43.03 -25.10
N ARG A 332 20.14 -43.27 -23.86
CA ARG A 332 20.92 -44.45 -23.50
C ARG A 332 20.13 -45.75 -23.63
N PHE A 333 18.89 -45.77 -23.15
CA PHE A 333 18.02 -46.97 -23.32
C PHE A 333 17.75 -47.29 -24.77
N LYS A 334 17.63 -46.30 -25.65
CA LYS A 334 17.49 -46.50 -27.09
C LYS A 334 18.77 -47.05 -27.73
N LYS A 335 19.95 -46.68 -27.19
CA LYS A 335 21.24 -47.14 -27.73
C LYS A 335 21.63 -48.52 -27.22
N ASP A 336 21.51 -48.75 -25.92
CA ASP A 336 22.05 -49.93 -25.23
C ASP A 336 21.04 -51.11 -25.19
N LEU A 337 19.74 -50.86 -25.49
CA LEU A 337 18.62 -51.82 -25.54
C LEU A 337 18.67 -52.88 -24.42
N PRO A 338 18.68 -52.50 -23.14
CA PRO A 338 18.84 -53.41 -22.02
C PRO A 338 17.63 -54.36 -21.91
N GLN A 339 17.86 -55.68 -21.86
CA GLN A 339 16.81 -56.70 -21.81
C GLN A 339 16.65 -57.33 -20.42
N THR A 340 17.66 -57.24 -19.56
CA THR A 340 17.60 -57.79 -18.19
C THR A 340 17.58 -56.71 -17.14
N ILE A 341 16.99 -56.99 -15.96
CA ILE A 341 16.91 -56.04 -14.82
C ILE A 341 18.31 -55.57 -14.41
N GLY A 342 19.32 -56.46 -14.47
CA GLY A 342 20.70 -56.08 -14.17
C GLY A 342 21.28 -55.09 -15.17
N GLN A 343 21.02 -55.26 -16.46
CA GLN A 343 21.42 -54.29 -17.51
C GLN A 343 20.68 -52.97 -17.37
N ILE A 344 19.39 -52.99 -17.05
CA ILE A 344 18.61 -51.78 -16.79
C ILE A 344 19.24 -50.97 -15.65
N ARG A 345 19.53 -51.61 -14.51
CA ARG A 345 20.20 -50.98 -13.37
C ARG A 345 21.57 -50.40 -13.72
N ALA A 346 22.40 -51.19 -14.43
CA ALA A 346 23.72 -50.74 -14.86
C ALA A 346 23.67 -49.53 -15.79
N THR A 347 22.76 -49.52 -16.78
CA THR A 347 22.55 -48.41 -17.71
C THR A 347 22.06 -47.16 -16.98
N THR A 348 21.14 -47.33 -16.03
CA THR A 348 20.61 -46.22 -15.22
C THR A 348 21.70 -45.60 -14.35
N ILE A 349 22.50 -46.42 -13.64
CA ILE A 349 23.62 -45.94 -12.80
C ILE A 349 24.66 -45.21 -13.66
N LEU A 350 24.97 -45.73 -14.82
CA LEU A 350 25.98 -45.16 -15.74
C LEU A 350 25.49 -43.83 -16.32
N ALA A 351 24.21 -43.72 -16.63
CA ALA A 351 23.59 -42.48 -17.07
C ALA A 351 23.59 -41.42 -15.96
N GLY A 352 23.20 -41.79 -14.73
CA GLY A 352 23.22 -40.93 -13.56
C GLY A 352 24.62 -40.39 -13.25
N LYS A 353 25.65 -41.30 -13.19
CA LYS A 353 27.03 -40.86 -12.95
C LYS A 353 27.54 -39.83 -13.96
N ARG A 354 27.17 -39.93 -15.23
CA ARG A 354 27.57 -38.96 -16.27
C ARG A 354 26.88 -37.61 -16.17
N ARG A 355 25.65 -37.58 -15.72
CA ARG A 355 24.84 -36.34 -15.64
C ARG A 355 24.86 -35.69 -14.27
N CYS A 356 25.17 -36.42 -13.21
CA CYS A 356 25.27 -35.87 -11.85
C CYS A 356 26.22 -34.65 -11.77
N ARG A 357 27.42 -34.76 -12.41
CA ARG A 357 28.40 -33.65 -12.38
C ARG A 357 27.90 -32.38 -13.07
N PRO A 358 27.36 -32.41 -14.31
CA PRO A 358 26.74 -31.20 -14.91
C PRO A 358 25.59 -30.64 -14.09
N CYS A 359 24.68 -31.46 -13.56
CA CYS A 359 23.56 -31.02 -12.74
C CYS A 359 24.01 -30.32 -11.43
N LEU A 360 25.01 -30.88 -10.74
CA LEU A 360 25.62 -30.25 -9.58
C LEU A 360 26.31 -28.93 -9.92
N MET A 361 26.89 -28.80 -11.12
CA MET A 361 27.49 -27.56 -11.56
C MET A 361 26.45 -26.48 -11.85
N THR A 362 25.31 -26.84 -12.49
CA THR A 362 24.20 -25.90 -12.71
C THR A 362 23.60 -25.42 -11.38
N SER A 363 23.30 -26.33 -10.47
CA SER A 363 22.78 -25.98 -9.14
C SER A 363 23.77 -25.12 -8.36
N ALA A 364 25.07 -25.45 -8.35
CA ALA A 364 26.09 -24.64 -7.69
C ALA A 364 26.23 -23.24 -8.29
N THR A 365 26.16 -23.08 -9.61
CA THR A 365 26.19 -21.77 -10.26
C THR A 365 24.94 -20.95 -9.96
N THR A 366 23.77 -21.57 -9.89
CA THR A 366 22.52 -20.89 -9.50
C THR A 366 22.61 -20.37 -8.06
N ILE A 367 23.07 -21.21 -7.11
CA ILE A 367 23.28 -20.81 -5.72
C ILE A 367 24.28 -19.64 -5.63
N LEU A 368 25.43 -19.74 -6.32
CA LEU A 368 26.44 -18.69 -6.32
C LEU A 368 25.92 -17.37 -6.92
N ALA A 369 25.10 -17.44 -7.96
CA ALA A 369 24.46 -16.27 -8.57
C ALA A 369 23.44 -15.58 -7.63
N LEU A 370 22.84 -16.34 -6.72
CA LEU A 370 21.87 -15.80 -5.74
C LEU A 370 22.54 -15.19 -4.49
N LEU A 371 23.77 -15.59 -4.15
CA LEU A 371 24.50 -15.12 -2.97
C LEU A 371 24.59 -13.58 -2.87
N PRO A 372 25.00 -12.84 -3.93
CA PRO A 372 25.10 -11.37 -3.83
C PRO A 372 23.78 -10.69 -3.50
N VAL A 373 22.67 -11.30 -3.89
CA VAL A 373 21.33 -10.75 -3.63
C VAL A 373 20.86 -11.03 -2.21
N LEU A 374 21.22 -12.20 -1.67
CA LEU A 374 20.93 -12.56 -0.28
C LEU A 374 21.72 -11.73 0.73
N THR A 375 22.89 -11.25 0.33
CA THR A 375 23.77 -10.41 1.18
C THR A 375 23.60 -8.92 0.92
N SER A 376 22.73 -8.52 -0.02
CA SER A 376 22.53 -7.10 -0.35
C SER A 376 21.77 -6.37 0.75
N THR A 377 22.24 -5.13 1.10
CA THR A 377 21.65 -4.29 2.16
C THR A 377 21.00 -3.01 1.60
N GLY A 378 20.88 -2.89 0.27
CA GLY A 378 20.33 -1.71 -0.40
C GLY A 378 18.80 -1.60 -0.33
N ARG A 379 18.26 -0.46 -0.78
CA ARG A 379 16.82 -0.25 -0.90
C ARG A 379 16.20 -1.30 -1.84
N GLY A 380 15.17 -2.01 -1.38
CA GLY A 380 14.53 -3.09 -2.13
C GLY A 380 15.17 -4.48 -1.92
N ALA A 381 16.26 -4.58 -1.15
CA ALA A 381 16.88 -5.86 -0.79
C ALA A 381 15.90 -6.79 -0.08
N ASP A 382 15.05 -6.24 0.80
CA ASP A 382 14.02 -6.98 1.54
C ASP A 382 13.04 -7.73 0.61
N ILE A 383 12.65 -7.10 -0.49
CA ILE A 383 11.73 -7.70 -1.47
C ILE A 383 12.46 -8.75 -2.30
N MET A 384 13.68 -8.44 -2.76
CA MET A 384 14.49 -9.35 -3.57
C MET A 384 14.93 -10.59 -2.79
N GLY A 385 15.29 -10.44 -1.51
CA GLY A 385 15.62 -11.55 -0.63
C GLY A 385 14.46 -12.54 -0.49
N ARG A 386 13.27 -12.03 -0.22
CA ARG A 386 12.04 -12.83 -0.07
C ARG A 386 11.65 -13.60 -1.33
N TRP A 387 11.81 -13.00 -2.49
CA TRP A 387 11.50 -13.63 -3.77
C TRP A 387 12.45 -14.78 -4.13
N ARG A 388 13.74 -14.67 -3.77
CA ARG A 388 14.77 -15.64 -4.18
C ARG A 388 15.00 -16.77 -3.20
N LEU A 389 14.55 -16.64 -1.95
CA LEU A 389 14.70 -17.69 -0.95
C LEU A 389 14.11 -19.04 -1.38
N PRO A 390 12.90 -19.14 -1.92
CA PRO A 390 12.38 -20.41 -2.41
C PRO A 390 13.20 -20.98 -3.57
N SER A 391 13.71 -20.13 -4.48
CA SER A 391 14.48 -20.57 -5.65
C SER A 391 15.90 -21.05 -5.31
N LEU A 392 16.37 -20.83 -4.08
CA LEU A 392 17.68 -21.32 -3.61
C LEU A 392 17.68 -22.84 -3.34
N VAL A 393 16.52 -23.45 -3.21
CA VAL A 393 16.33 -24.87 -2.86
C VAL A 393 16.12 -25.74 -4.10
N ALA A 394 15.92 -25.14 -5.28
CA ALA A 394 15.81 -25.87 -6.55
C ALA A 394 17.16 -26.46 -6.96
#